data_efb90c2224bc398960474e3ae917ee83
#
_entry.id   efb90c2224bc398960474e3ae917ee83
#
_cell.length_a   1.000
_cell.length_b   1.000
_cell.length_c   1.000
_cell.angle_alpha   90.00
_cell.angle_beta   90.00
_cell.angle_gamma   90.00
#
_symmetry.space_group_name_H-M   'P 1'
#
loop_
_entity.id
_entity.type
_entity.pdbx_description
1 polymer ?
#
loop_
_entity_poly.entity_id
_entity_poly.type
_entity_poly.pdbx_seq_one_letter_code
_entity_poly.pdbx_strand_id
1 'polypeptide(L)'
;MHIRKLLVLVLLGLSLAAAADFRTITEAYEVDLSNLRLPGSENGTLTFKQCADCEAQTLRVTVKTRYLINDRDFELAEFKEQIKRVKNRKDQIVSVLHHLESNTIKAIKVRL
;
A
#
# COMPACT_ATOMS: atom_id res chain seq x y z
N MET A 1 27.82 -22.48 41.60
CA MET A 1 26.53 -21.76 41.78
C MET A 1 26.49 -20.44 41.08
N HIS A 2 27.57 -19.69 40.97
CA HIS A 2 27.58 -18.39 40.28
C HIS A 2 27.47 -18.52 38.77
N ILE A 3 27.84 -19.66 38.19
CA ILE A 3 27.81 -19.92 36.75
C ILE A 3 26.34 -19.97 36.21
N ARG A 4 25.41 -20.48 37.03
CA ARG A 4 23.98 -20.56 36.65
C ARG A 4 23.33 -19.20 36.49
N LYS A 5 23.68 -18.23 37.33
CA LYS A 5 23.13 -16.86 37.29
C LYS A 5 23.65 -16.10 36.07
N LEU A 6 24.89 -16.34 35.65
CA LEU A 6 25.48 -15.75 34.46
C LEU A 6 24.83 -16.28 33.17
N LEU A 7 24.52 -17.57 33.14
CA LEU A 7 23.83 -18.21 31.99
C LEU A 7 22.43 -17.67 31.78
N VAL A 8 21.66 -17.37 32.84
CA VAL A 8 20.32 -16.81 32.74
C VAL A 8 20.35 -15.39 32.19
N LEU A 9 21.35 -14.59 32.57
CA LEU A 9 21.51 -13.23 32.06
C LEU A 9 21.84 -13.18 30.56
N VAL A 10 22.63 -14.13 30.07
CA VAL A 10 22.98 -14.22 28.65
C VAL A 10 21.75 -14.60 27.79
N LEU A 11 20.90 -15.49 28.29
CA LEU A 11 19.67 -15.89 27.62
C LEU A 11 18.64 -14.74 27.51
N LEU A 12 18.56 -13.88 28.51
CA LEU A 12 17.69 -12.70 28.49
C LEU A 12 18.18 -11.66 27.49
N GLY A 13 19.47 -11.51 27.29
CA GLY A 13 20.05 -10.59 26.31
C GLY A 13 19.76 -10.98 24.86
N LEU A 14 19.69 -12.28 24.56
CA LEU A 14 19.37 -12.78 23.22
C LEU A 14 17.90 -12.59 22.83
N SER A 15 16.99 -12.56 23.79
CA SER A 15 15.55 -12.34 23.53
C SER A 15 15.23 -10.92 23.09
N LEU A 16 16.01 -9.92 23.48
CA LEU A 16 15.79 -8.53 23.13
C LEU A 16 16.20 -8.19 21.70
N ALA A 17 17.18 -8.91 21.14
CA ALA A 17 17.66 -8.70 19.78
C ALA A 17 16.63 -9.10 18.71
N ALA A 18 15.76 -10.08 18.98
CA ALA A 18 14.75 -10.56 18.04
C ALA A 18 13.58 -9.57 17.85
N ALA A 19 13.35 -8.62 18.78
CA ALA A 19 12.25 -7.66 18.71
C ALA A 19 12.54 -6.44 17.82
N ALA A 20 13.77 -6.28 17.33
CA ALA A 20 14.21 -5.10 16.57
C ALA A 20 13.96 -5.19 15.04
N ASP A 21 13.50 -6.34 14.52
CA ASP A 21 13.39 -6.59 13.08
C ASP A 21 12.01 -6.34 12.48
N PHE A 22 11.06 -5.80 13.25
CA PHE A 22 9.74 -5.45 12.73
C PHE A 22 9.80 -4.10 11.99
N ARG A 23 9.74 -4.14 10.66
CA ARG A 23 9.67 -2.96 9.82
C ARG A 23 8.37 -2.95 9.03
N THR A 24 7.73 -1.78 8.95
CA THR A 24 6.60 -1.58 8.05
C THR A 24 7.14 -1.45 6.63
N ILE A 25 6.85 -2.41 5.76
CA ILE A 25 7.31 -2.42 4.37
C ILE A 25 6.23 -1.93 3.40
N THR A 26 4.98 -1.84 3.86
CA THR A 26 3.85 -1.39 3.06
C THR A 26 3.06 -0.34 3.83
N GLU A 27 2.76 0.77 3.19
CA GLU A 27 1.92 1.83 3.74
C GLU A 27 0.63 1.91 2.92
N ALA A 28 -0.51 2.05 3.60
CA ALA A 28 -1.80 2.14 2.96
C ALA A 28 -2.32 3.57 3.01
N TYR A 29 -2.76 4.10 1.87
CA TYR A 29 -3.43 5.40 1.78
C TYR A 29 -4.87 5.16 1.38
N GLU A 30 -5.81 5.78 2.09
CA GLU A 30 -7.22 5.75 1.73
C GLU A 30 -7.60 7.09 1.13
N VAL A 31 -8.08 7.06 -0.11
CA VAL A 31 -8.49 8.25 -0.83
C VAL A 31 -9.85 8.00 -1.47
N ASP A 32 -10.63 9.06 -1.70
CA ASP A 32 -11.84 8.88 -2.48
C ASP A 32 -11.50 8.81 -3.97
N LEU A 33 -12.37 8.15 -4.73
CA LEU A 33 -12.12 7.88 -6.14
C LEU A 33 -12.03 9.17 -6.98
N SER A 34 -12.67 10.26 -6.54
CA SER A 34 -12.62 11.54 -7.25
C SER A 34 -11.25 12.24 -7.15
N ASN A 35 -10.45 11.88 -6.14
CA ASN A 35 -9.11 12.43 -5.90
C ASN A 35 -8.00 11.52 -6.41
N LEU A 36 -8.33 10.59 -7.28
CA LEU A 36 -7.40 9.61 -7.83
C LEU A 36 -7.32 9.74 -9.34
N ARG A 37 -6.09 9.82 -9.85
CA ARG A 37 -5.82 9.77 -11.28
C ARG A 37 -5.07 8.49 -11.60
N LEU A 38 -5.72 7.59 -12.33
CA LEU A 38 -5.17 6.30 -12.68
C LEU A 38 -4.03 6.42 -13.70
N PRO A 39 -3.07 5.47 -13.69
CA PRO A 39 -1.97 5.49 -14.63
C PRO A 39 -2.44 5.26 -16.07
N GLY A 40 -1.72 5.84 -17.01
CA GLY A 40 -2.01 5.66 -18.42
C GLY A 40 -1.46 4.35 -18.98
N SER A 41 -0.47 3.75 -18.32
CA SER A 41 0.18 2.50 -18.74
C SER A 41 0.62 1.69 -17.53
N GLU A 42 0.97 0.42 -17.75
CA GLU A 42 1.40 -0.49 -16.69
C GLU A 42 2.68 -0.05 -15.98
N ASN A 43 3.50 0.77 -16.62
CA ASN A 43 4.72 1.34 -16.04
C ASN A 43 4.61 2.85 -15.80
N GLY A 44 3.39 3.35 -15.67
CA GLY A 44 3.13 4.76 -15.47
C GLY A 44 3.16 5.20 -14.01
N THR A 45 2.42 6.24 -13.71
CA THR A 45 2.33 6.81 -12.38
C THR A 45 0.87 6.97 -11.96
N LEU A 46 0.64 6.82 -10.66
CA LEU A 46 -0.62 7.12 -10.02
C LEU A 46 -0.49 8.44 -9.28
N THR A 47 -1.45 9.33 -9.45
CA THR A 47 -1.51 10.59 -8.72
C THR A 47 -2.77 10.63 -7.88
N PHE A 48 -2.65 11.03 -6.62
CA PHE A 48 -3.79 11.09 -5.70
C PHE A 48 -3.60 12.18 -4.65
N LYS A 49 -4.71 12.62 -4.08
CA LYS A 49 -4.74 13.53 -2.93
C LYS A 49 -5.46 12.85 -1.78
N GLN A 50 -4.89 12.91 -0.59
CA GLN A 50 -5.52 12.35 0.60
C GLN A 50 -6.68 13.19 1.11
N CYS A 51 -6.73 14.47 0.76
CA CYS A 51 -7.82 15.38 1.06
C CYS A 51 -7.88 16.46 -0.03
N ALA A 52 -8.98 17.25 -0.05
CA ALA A 52 -9.18 18.28 -1.07
C ALA A 52 -8.07 19.34 -1.08
N ASP A 53 -7.59 19.73 0.11
CA ASP A 53 -6.55 20.77 0.26
C ASP A 53 -5.15 20.18 0.45
N CYS A 54 -5.00 18.86 0.39
CA CYS A 54 -3.71 18.19 0.49
C CYS A 54 -2.93 18.30 -0.81
N GLU A 55 -1.61 18.19 -0.69
CA GLU A 55 -0.75 18.12 -1.87
C GLU A 55 -0.96 16.82 -2.63
N ALA A 56 -0.92 16.87 -3.94
CA ALA A 56 -0.96 15.68 -4.77
C ALA A 56 0.32 14.87 -4.61
N GLN A 57 0.17 13.56 -4.44
CA GLN A 57 1.27 12.62 -4.40
C GLN A 57 1.29 11.82 -5.70
N THR A 58 2.48 11.59 -6.24
CA THR A 58 2.66 10.79 -7.44
C THR A 58 3.56 9.61 -7.13
N LEU A 59 3.05 8.40 -7.33
CA LEU A 59 3.78 7.16 -7.07
C LEU A 59 3.81 6.32 -8.34
N ARG A 60 4.88 5.57 -8.48
CA ARG A 60 5.10 4.75 -9.67
C ARG A 60 4.35 3.42 -9.56
N VAL A 61 3.69 3.02 -10.65
CA VAL A 61 3.15 1.67 -10.82
C VAL A 61 4.10 0.86 -11.70
N THR A 62 4.06 -0.46 -11.56
CA THR A 62 4.84 -1.39 -12.35
C THR A 62 3.93 -2.47 -12.90
N VAL A 63 4.46 -3.35 -13.74
CA VAL A 63 3.72 -4.53 -14.23
C VAL A 63 3.29 -5.48 -13.11
N LYS A 64 3.92 -5.36 -11.93
CA LYS A 64 3.60 -6.15 -10.75
C LYS A 64 2.49 -5.54 -9.90
N THR A 65 2.09 -4.30 -10.16
CA THR A 65 1.01 -3.64 -9.44
C THR A 65 -0.31 -4.37 -9.71
N ARG A 66 -1.05 -4.67 -8.64
CA ARG A 66 -2.34 -5.35 -8.73
C ARG A 66 -3.48 -4.33 -8.67
N TYR A 67 -4.50 -4.58 -9.45
CA TYR A 67 -5.72 -3.75 -9.49
C TYR A 67 -6.90 -4.62 -9.09
N LEU A 68 -7.56 -4.30 -7.98
CA LEU A 68 -8.65 -5.11 -7.43
C LEU A 68 -9.92 -4.30 -7.27
N ILE A 69 -11.03 -4.89 -7.69
CA ILE A 69 -12.38 -4.39 -7.44
C ILE A 69 -13.14 -5.49 -6.70
N ASN A 70 -13.60 -5.19 -5.49
CA ASN A 70 -14.30 -6.16 -4.64
C ASN A 70 -13.50 -7.47 -4.49
N ASP A 71 -12.17 -7.34 -4.29
CA ASP A 71 -11.22 -8.43 -4.09
C ASP A 71 -10.96 -9.29 -5.34
N ARG A 72 -11.40 -8.85 -6.52
CA ARG A 72 -11.11 -9.53 -7.79
C ARG A 72 -10.02 -8.78 -8.54
N ASP A 73 -9.08 -9.52 -9.11
CA ASP A 73 -8.00 -8.97 -9.92
C ASP A 73 -8.47 -8.58 -11.32
N PHE A 74 -8.01 -7.44 -11.80
CA PHE A 74 -8.25 -6.95 -13.17
C PHE A 74 -6.94 -6.48 -13.77
N GLU A 75 -6.81 -6.57 -15.08
CA GLU A 75 -5.76 -5.87 -15.79
C GLU A 75 -6.06 -4.37 -15.80
N LEU A 76 -5.03 -3.55 -15.94
CA LEU A 76 -5.17 -2.09 -15.85
C LEU A 76 -6.23 -1.54 -16.81
N ALA A 77 -6.24 -1.99 -18.06
CA ALA A 77 -7.20 -1.49 -19.05
C ALA A 77 -8.64 -1.78 -18.64
N GLU A 78 -8.91 -3.00 -18.18
CA GLU A 78 -10.23 -3.40 -17.73
C GLU A 78 -10.62 -2.72 -16.41
N PHE A 79 -9.68 -2.60 -15.49
CA PHE A 79 -9.88 -1.85 -14.26
C PHE A 79 -10.31 -0.42 -14.54
N LYS A 80 -9.64 0.27 -15.46
CA LYS A 80 -9.98 1.63 -15.86
C LYS A 80 -11.38 1.72 -16.46
N GLU A 81 -11.78 0.75 -17.27
CA GLU A 81 -13.12 0.70 -17.85
C GLU A 81 -14.20 0.55 -16.78
N GLN A 82 -13.98 -0.31 -15.78
CA GLN A 82 -14.91 -0.48 -14.68
C GLN A 82 -15.02 0.79 -13.83
N ILE A 83 -13.90 1.44 -13.58
CA ILE A 83 -13.85 2.66 -12.76
C ILE A 83 -14.56 3.83 -13.47
N LYS A 84 -14.48 3.93 -14.79
CA LYS A 84 -15.19 4.96 -15.56
C LYS A 84 -16.70 4.93 -15.37
N ARG A 85 -17.26 3.76 -15.07
CA ARG A 85 -18.72 3.55 -14.91
C ARG A 85 -19.22 3.97 -13.53
N VAL A 86 -18.34 4.25 -12.59
CA VAL A 86 -18.71 4.64 -11.22
C VAL A 86 -19.21 6.08 -11.24
N LYS A 87 -20.44 6.29 -10.75
CA LYS A 87 -21.10 7.60 -10.76
C LYS A 87 -20.84 8.41 -9.49
N ASN A 88 -20.85 7.77 -8.33
CA ASN A 88 -20.67 8.42 -7.02
C ASN A 88 -19.25 8.31 -6.53
N ARG A 89 -18.33 8.92 -7.26
CA ARG A 89 -16.88 8.76 -7.04
C ARG A 89 -16.41 9.31 -5.69
N LYS A 90 -17.05 10.35 -5.17
CA LYS A 90 -16.72 10.93 -3.86
C LYS A 90 -17.03 10.00 -2.70
N ASP A 91 -17.98 9.09 -2.89
CA ASP A 91 -18.43 8.16 -1.85
C ASP A 91 -17.70 6.82 -1.91
N GLN A 92 -16.82 6.64 -2.90
CA GLN A 92 -16.07 5.39 -3.06
C GLN A 92 -14.64 5.56 -2.55
N ILE A 93 -14.25 4.70 -1.63
CA ILE A 93 -12.91 4.72 -1.04
C ILE A 93 -12.01 3.75 -1.77
N VAL A 94 -10.83 4.23 -2.10
CA VAL A 94 -9.76 3.47 -2.74
C VAL A 94 -8.61 3.32 -1.76
N SER A 95 -8.11 2.10 -1.59
CA SER A 95 -6.91 1.84 -0.82
C SER A 95 -5.72 1.71 -1.77
N VAL A 96 -4.73 2.56 -1.60
CA VAL A 96 -3.48 2.52 -2.35
C VAL A 96 -2.41 1.92 -1.45
N LEU A 97 -1.86 0.78 -1.83
CA LEU A 97 -0.81 0.10 -1.07
C LEU A 97 0.54 0.45 -1.67
N HIS A 98 1.35 1.16 -0.89
CA HIS A 98 2.66 1.64 -1.27
C HIS A 98 3.74 0.75 -0.67
N HIS A 99 4.54 0.10 -1.50
CA HIS A 99 5.67 -0.69 -1.07
C HIS A 99 6.88 0.24 -0.87
N LEU A 100 7.31 0.38 0.37
CA LEU A 100 8.29 1.40 0.74
C LEU A 100 9.70 1.11 0.23
N GLU A 101 10.13 -0.15 0.21
CA GLU A 101 11.47 -0.51 -0.23
C GLU A 101 11.70 -0.21 -1.71
N SER A 102 10.74 -0.59 -2.57
CA SER A 102 10.82 -0.35 -4.00
C SER A 102 10.31 1.03 -4.40
N ASN A 103 9.61 1.71 -3.48
CA ASN A 103 8.95 2.99 -3.72
C ASN A 103 7.96 2.91 -4.89
N THR A 104 7.23 1.80 -4.97
CA THR A 104 6.22 1.55 -6.02
C THR A 104 4.90 1.15 -5.40
N ILE A 105 3.83 1.23 -6.18
CA ILE A 105 2.51 0.81 -5.74
C ILE A 105 2.37 -0.69 -5.89
N LYS A 106 2.06 -1.37 -4.79
CA LYS A 106 1.84 -2.81 -4.74
C LYS A 106 0.46 -3.17 -5.25
N ALA A 107 -0.56 -2.42 -4.85
CA ALA A 107 -1.95 -2.69 -5.23
C ALA A 107 -2.82 -1.45 -5.09
N ILE A 108 -3.86 -1.39 -5.91
CA ILE A 108 -4.94 -0.41 -5.81
C ILE A 108 -6.22 -1.21 -5.65
N LYS A 109 -6.92 -0.99 -4.53
CA LYS A 109 -8.13 -1.72 -4.17
C LYS A 109 -9.32 -0.79 -4.08
N VAL A 110 -10.37 -1.13 -4.80
CA VAL A 110 -11.65 -0.40 -4.78
C VAL A 110 -12.73 -1.35 -4.31
N ARG A 111 -13.56 -0.86 -3.40
CA ARG A 111 -14.76 -1.58 -2.99
C ARG A 111 -15.98 -0.78 -3.44
N LEU A 112 -16.76 -1.38 -4.29
CA LEU A 112 -17.96 -0.77 -4.87
C LEU A 112 -19.25 -1.37 -4.28
#